data_6a3ef380a78623f83b36337627578bf3
#
_entry.id   6a3ef380a78623f83b36337627578bf3
#
_cell.length_a   1.000
_cell.length_b   1.000
_cell.length_c   1.000
_cell.angle_alpha   90.00
_cell.angle_beta   90.00
_cell.angle_gamma   90.00
#
_symmetry.space_group_name_H-M   'P 1'
#
loop_
_entity.id
_entity.type
_entity.pdbx_description
1 polymer ?
#
loop_
_entity_poly.entity_id
_entity_poly.type
_entity_poly.pdbx_seq_one_letter_code
_entity_poly.pdbx_strand_id
1 'polypeptide(L)'
;MKKKIWFWLCMIEAVIILAGGCALLFTTPAVTYEGEMDIRAYLDDFSEDNNDYPELGYIPDAKTAATVGGAVIDQLTGKHLFGAVTVSYDPEARLWLVHKGYFPHAGGFVIIEQDSGRIIKALLCK
;
A
#
# COMPACT_ATOMS: atom_id res chain seq x y z
N MET A 1 -17.61 -20.94 45.07
CA MET A 1 -16.78 -19.74 44.86
C MET A 1 -15.58 -19.96 43.92
N LYS A 2 -14.83 -21.07 44.02
CA LYS A 2 -13.63 -21.31 43.17
C LYS A 2 -13.91 -21.34 41.67
N LYS A 3 -15.07 -21.87 41.21
CA LYS A 3 -15.44 -21.91 39.76
C LYS A 3 -15.72 -20.54 39.17
N LYS A 4 -16.24 -19.57 39.93
CA LYS A 4 -16.51 -18.22 39.43
C LYS A 4 -15.21 -17.42 39.21
N ILE A 5 -14.23 -17.59 40.11
CA ILE A 5 -12.93 -16.91 40.00
C ILE A 5 -12.16 -17.41 38.79
N TRP A 6 -12.22 -18.70 38.49
CA TRP A 6 -11.55 -19.28 37.30
C TRP A 6 -12.16 -18.78 35.98
N PHE A 7 -13.48 -18.63 35.95
CA PHE A 7 -14.17 -18.07 34.77
C PHE A 7 -13.77 -16.61 34.49
N TRP A 8 -13.65 -15.80 35.56
CA TRP A 8 -13.21 -14.41 35.43
C TRP A 8 -11.74 -14.28 35.01
N LEU A 9 -10.86 -15.15 35.47
CA LEU A 9 -9.46 -15.19 35.05
C LEU A 9 -9.33 -15.53 33.56
N CYS A 10 -10.03 -16.54 33.08
CA CYS A 10 -10.04 -16.88 31.64
C CYS A 10 -10.60 -15.76 30.76
N MET A 11 -11.60 -15.03 31.24
CA MET A 11 -12.16 -13.87 30.50
C MET A 11 -11.16 -12.72 30.42
N ILE A 12 -10.40 -12.45 31.48
CA ILE A 12 -9.38 -11.40 31.49
C ILE A 12 -8.23 -11.76 30.54
N GLU A 13 -7.77 -13.02 30.51
CA GLU A 13 -6.74 -13.47 29.58
C GLU A 13 -7.21 -13.38 28.12
N ALA A 14 -8.44 -13.77 27.83
CA ALA A 14 -9.01 -13.66 26.48
C ALA A 14 -9.09 -12.20 26.00
N VAL A 15 -9.45 -11.26 26.89
CA VAL A 15 -9.50 -9.82 26.57
C VAL A 15 -8.09 -9.27 26.32
N ILE A 16 -7.09 -9.68 27.11
CA ILE A 16 -5.71 -9.25 26.92
C ILE A 16 -5.14 -9.76 25.59
N ILE A 17 -5.41 -11.02 25.23
CA ILE A 17 -4.98 -11.61 23.96
C ILE A 17 -5.64 -10.92 22.77
N LEU A 18 -6.95 -10.63 22.86
CA LEU A 18 -7.69 -9.90 21.82
C LEU A 18 -7.19 -8.45 21.66
N ALA A 19 -6.96 -7.75 22.77
CA ALA A 19 -6.45 -6.38 22.74
C ALA A 19 -5.00 -6.33 22.24
N GLY A 20 -4.14 -7.25 22.65
CA GLY A 20 -2.76 -7.36 22.17
C GLY A 20 -2.68 -7.77 20.71
N GLY A 21 -3.53 -8.70 20.27
CA GLY A 21 -3.60 -9.12 18.86
C GLY A 21 -4.07 -8.01 17.93
N CYS A 22 -5.05 -7.21 18.33
CA CYS A 22 -5.49 -6.04 17.56
C CYS A 22 -4.41 -4.96 17.46
N ALA A 23 -3.63 -4.72 18.52
CA ALA A 23 -2.57 -3.72 18.49
C ALA A 23 -1.45 -4.07 17.49
N LEU A 24 -1.13 -5.36 17.32
CA LEU A 24 -0.13 -5.82 16.36
C LEU A 24 -0.58 -5.72 14.90
N LEU A 25 -1.90 -5.73 14.64
CA LEU A 25 -2.45 -5.65 13.28
C LEU A 25 -2.48 -4.21 12.73
N PHE A 26 -2.31 -3.20 13.58
CA PHE A 26 -2.40 -1.78 13.20
C PHE A 26 -1.08 -1.02 13.32
N THR A 27 0.05 -1.69 13.59
CA THR A 27 1.36 -1.03 13.53
C THR A 27 1.78 -0.84 12.08
N THR A 28 1.36 0.26 11.47
CA THR A 28 2.02 0.75 10.26
C THR A 28 3.45 1.16 10.65
N PRO A 29 4.46 0.77 9.85
CA PRO A 29 5.83 1.22 10.11
C PRO A 29 5.85 2.74 10.17
N ALA A 30 6.49 3.29 11.20
CA ALA A 30 6.66 4.72 11.33
C ALA A 30 7.51 5.22 10.16
N VAL A 31 6.96 6.17 9.40
CA VAL A 31 7.72 6.89 8.36
C VAL A 31 8.36 8.10 9.03
N THR A 32 9.68 8.16 9.00
CA THR A 32 10.44 9.30 9.53
C THR A 32 10.86 10.19 8.37
N TYR A 33 10.49 11.46 8.45
CA TYR A 33 11.00 12.49 7.53
C TYR A 33 12.27 13.08 8.10
N GLU A 34 13.40 12.91 7.41
CA GLU A 34 14.73 13.36 7.86
C GLU A 34 15.10 14.78 7.39
N GLY A 35 14.21 15.42 6.64
CA GLY A 35 14.42 16.75 6.11
C GLY A 35 14.80 16.78 4.63
N GLU A 36 15.24 17.94 4.17
CA GLU A 36 15.70 18.13 2.80
C GLU A 36 17.16 17.70 2.65
N MET A 37 17.47 16.97 1.58
CA MET A 37 18.78 16.46 1.27
C MET A 37 19.09 16.69 -0.20
N ASP A 38 20.35 16.97 -0.53
CA ASP A 38 20.79 16.97 -1.92
C ASP A 38 20.99 15.53 -2.44
N ILE A 39 19.93 15.00 -3.05
CA ILE A 39 19.90 13.63 -3.60
C ILE A 39 20.82 13.50 -4.83
N ARG A 40 21.21 14.63 -5.49
CA ARG A 40 22.08 14.59 -6.66
C ARG A 40 23.45 14.01 -6.35
N ALA A 41 23.96 14.28 -5.14
CA ALA A 41 25.22 13.70 -4.68
C ALA A 41 25.19 12.17 -4.65
N TYR A 42 24.05 11.57 -4.33
CA TYR A 42 23.86 10.12 -4.40
C TYR A 42 23.81 9.60 -5.83
N LEU A 43 23.19 10.33 -6.76
CA LEU A 43 23.11 9.92 -8.17
C LEU A 43 24.47 9.93 -8.85
N ASP A 44 25.37 10.83 -8.46
CA ASP A 44 26.72 10.93 -9.01
C ASP A 44 27.64 9.79 -8.51
N ASP A 45 27.37 9.25 -7.29
CA ASP A 45 28.15 8.15 -6.70
C ASP A 45 27.73 6.75 -7.22
N PHE A 46 26.52 6.63 -7.78
CA PHE A 46 26.00 5.38 -8.33
C PHE A 46 26.20 5.36 -9.83
N SER A 47 27.17 4.57 -10.31
CA SER A 47 27.33 4.32 -11.73
C SER A 47 26.11 3.56 -12.28
N GLU A 48 25.75 3.79 -13.55
CA GLU A 48 24.60 3.14 -14.21
C GLU A 48 24.66 1.60 -14.16
N ASP A 49 25.84 1.03 -13.95
CA ASP A 49 26.08 -0.41 -13.90
C ASP A 49 25.63 -1.09 -12.58
N ASN A 50 25.24 -0.32 -11.57
CA ASN A 50 24.82 -0.82 -10.24
C ASN A 50 23.29 -0.79 -10.05
N ASN A 51 22.51 -0.67 -11.10
CA ASN A 51 21.06 -0.76 -10.99
C ASN A 51 20.62 -2.23 -10.87
N ASP A 52 20.21 -2.62 -9.68
CA ASP A 52 19.52 -3.89 -9.45
C ASP A 52 18.09 -3.78 -10.00
N TYR A 53 17.88 -4.23 -11.23
CA TYR A 53 16.54 -4.33 -11.81
C TYR A 53 15.87 -5.63 -11.35
N PRO A 54 14.71 -5.56 -10.70
CA PRO A 54 13.98 -6.77 -10.35
C PRO A 54 13.58 -7.53 -11.62
N GLU A 55 13.79 -8.85 -11.65
CA GLU A 55 13.48 -9.71 -12.81
C GLU A 55 12.03 -9.58 -13.30
N LEU A 56 11.09 -9.35 -12.39
CA LEU A 56 9.66 -9.16 -12.67
C LEU A 56 9.24 -7.69 -12.79
N GLY A 57 10.20 -6.75 -12.83
CA GLY A 57 9.92 -5.32 -12.78
C GLY A 57 9.66 -4.78 -11.39
N TYR A 58 9.54 -3.45 -11.24
CA TYR A 58 9.30 -2.79 -9.96
C TYR A 58 7.90 -2.99 -9.39
N ILE A 59 6.93 -3.35 -10.25
CA ILE A 59 5.55 -3.67 -9.85
C ILE A 59 5.26 -5.13 -10.21
N PRO A 60 5.82 -6.10 -9.48
CA PRO A 60 5.83 -7.51 -9.88
C PRO A 60 4.46 -8.19 -9.76
N ASP A 61 3.56 -7.66 -8.93
CA ASP A 61 2.31 -8.33 -8.56
C ASP A 61 1.16 -7.34 -8.30
N ALA A 62 -0.05 -7.88 -8.27
CA ALA A 62 -1.28 -7.13 -8.04
C ALA A 62 -1.32 -6.41 -6.68
N LYS A 63 -0.69 -6.98 -5.64
CA LYS A 63 -0.65 -6.37 -4.31
C LYS A 63 0.20 -5.11 -4.30
N THR A 64 1.36 -5.16 -4.95
CA THR A 64 2.24 -4.01 -5.12
C THR A 64 1.55 -2.94 -5.96
N ALA A 65 0.92 -3.31 -7.08
CA ALA A 65 0.14 -2.41 -7.91
C ALA A 65 -0.99 -1.73 -7.12
N ALA A 66 -1.75 -2.51 -6.32
CA ALA A 66 -2.82 -1.99 -5.47
C ALA A 66 -2.32 -0.97 -4.45
N THR A 67 -1.17 -1.24 -3.84
CA THR A 67 -0.56 -0.35 -2.83
C THR A 67 -0.14 0.98 -3.45
N VAL A 68 0.60 0.94 -4.55
CA VAL A 68 1.08 2.13 -5.25
C VAL A 68 -0.08 2.92 -5.86
N GLY A 69 -0.93 2.25 -6.63
CA GLY A 69 -2.07 2.90 -7.29
C GLY A 69 -3.09 3.45 -6.30
N GLY A 70 -3.36 2.72 -5.22
CA GLY A 70 -4.24 3.17 -4.15
C GLY A 70 -3.74 4.44 -3.45
N ALA A 71 -2.45 4.52 -3.16
CA ALA A 71 -1.84 5.70 -2.56
C ALA A 71 -1.92 6.93 -3.50
N VAL A 72 -1.71 6.74 -4.80
CA VAL A 72 -1.84 7.81 -5.80
C VAL A 72 -3.28 8.32 -5.87
N ILE A 73 -4.28 7.41 -5.87
CA ILE A 73 -5.70 7.81 -5.89
C ILE A 73 -6.08 8.58 -4.63
N ASP A 74 -5.62 8.13 -3.45
CA ASP A 74 -5.85 8.84 -2.19
C ASP A 74 -5.25 10.26 -2.22
N GLN A 75 -4.06 10.40 -2.78
CA GLN A 75 -3.41 11.70 -2.95
C GLN A 75 -4.19 12.62 -3.89
N LEU A 76 -4.68 12.09 -5.02
CA LEU A 76 -5.47 12.85 -6.00
C LEU A 76 -6.82 13.29 -5.45
N THR A 77 -7.45 12.46 -4.62
CA THR A 77 -8.74 12.79 -3.99
C THR A 77 -8.58 13.73 -2.78
N GLY A 78 -7.38 13.84 -2.23
CA GLY A 78 -7.11 14.53 -0.97
C GLY A 78 -7.75 13.84 0.25
N LYS A 79 -8.18 12.59 0.10
CA LYS A 79 -8.84 11.79 1.14
C LYS A 79 -8.38 10.36 1.06
N HIS A 80 -8.24 9.73 2.22
CA HIS A 80 -8.09 8.29 2.27
C HIS A 80 -9.45 7.63 1.99
N LEU A 81 -9.59 7.01 0.82
CA LEU A 81 -10.83 6.35 0.43
C LEU A 81 -10.90 4.97 1.05
N PHE A 82 -11.92 4.75 1.87
CA PHE A 82 -12.28 3.43 2.38
C PHE A 82 -13.12 2.72 1.31
N GLY A 83 -12.48 1.90 0.50
CA GLY A 83 -13.17 1.16 -0.56
C GLY A 83 -12.33 0.01 -1.07
N ALA A 84 -12.97 -0.89 -1.81
CA ALA A 84 -12.27 -1.97 -2.46
C ALA A 84 -11.28 -1.43 -3.50
N VAL A 85 -10.10 -2.00 -3.53
CA VAL A 85 -9.13 -1.78 -4.60
C VAL A 85 -9.25 -2.94 -5.58
N THR A 86 -9.52 -2.62 -6.83
CA THR A 86 -9.59 -3.60 -7.92
C THR A 86 -8.37 -3.42 -8.81
N VAL A 87 -7.73 -4.53 -9.15
CA VAL A 87 -6.52 -4.53 -9.99
C VAL A 87 -6.75 -5.43 -11.18
N SER A 88 -6.41 -4.93 -12.38
CA SER A 88 -6.38 -5.70 -13.62
C SER A 88 -5.00 -5.58 -14.26
N TYR A 89 -4.61 -6.60 -15.02
CA TYR A 89 -3.30 -6.65 -15.65
C TYR A 89 -3.42 -6.92 -17.15
N ASP A 90 -2.69 -6.16 -17.95
CA ASP A 90 -2.51 -6.39 -19.37
C ASP A 90 -1.12 -7.00 -19.61
N PRO A 91 -1.04 -8.30 -19.94
CA PRO A 91 0.24 -8.98 -20.13
C PRO A 91 0.96 -8.56 -21.44
N GLU A 92 0.24 -8.12 -22.46
CA GLU A 92 0.86 -7.68 -23.70
C GLU A 92 1.51 -6.31 -23.56
N ALA A 93 0.81 -5.38 -22.91
CA ALA A 93 1.31 -4.04 -22.65
C ALA A 93 2.17 -3.94 -21.39
N ARG A 94 2.18 -4.97 -20.54
CA ARG A 94 2.81 -5.00 -19.22
C ARG A 94 2.35 -3.84 -18.32
N LEU A 95 1.04 -3.63 -18.29
CA LEU A 95 0.40 -2.54 -17.57
C LEU A 95 -0.56 -3.06 -16.49
N TRP A 96 -0.51 -2.41 -15.35
CA TRP A 96 -1.48 -2.58 -14.27
C TRP A 96 -2.53 -1.46 -14.34
N LEU A 97 -3.79 -1.82 -14.26
CA LEU A 97 -4.90 -0.89 -14.02
C LEU A 97 -5.38 -1.05 -12.58
N VAL A 98 -5.24 -0.01 -11.78
CA VAL A 98 -5.70 0.02 -10.40
C VAL A 98 -6.90 0.96 -10.30
N HIS A 99 -8.00 0.47 -9.77
CA HIS A 99 -9.18 1.26 -9.48
C HIS A 99 -9.49 1.21 -7.98
N LYS A 100 -9.75 2.37 -7.37
CA LYS A 100 -10.10 2.49 -5.96
C LYS A 100 -11.27 3.44 -5.79
N GLY A 101 -12.17 3.09 -4.91
CA GLY A 101 -13.29 3.94 -4.51
C GLY A 101 -14.64 3.25 -4.58
N TYR A 102 -15.66 4.01 -4.20
CA TYR A 102 -17.04 3.55 -4.29
C TYR A 102 -17.58 3.82 -5.70
N PHE A 103 -17.78 2.77 -6.46
CA PHE A 103 -18.52 2.90 -7.71
C PHE A 103 -20.00 3.18 -7.40
N PRO A 104 -20.67 4.13 -8.09
CA PRO A 104 -20.22 4.95 -9.20
C PRO A 104 -19.82 6.41 -8.84
N HIS A 105 -19.74 6.78 -7.58
CA HIS A 105 -19.83 8.20 -7.17
C HIS A 105 -18.53 8.86 -6.69
N ALA A 106 -17.48 8.11 -6.40
CA ALA A 106 -16.20 8.69 -5.98
C ALA A 106 -15.08 7.67 -6.17
N GLY A 107 -13.91 8.15 -6.52
CA GLY A 107 -12.73 7.31 -6.65
C GLY A 107 -11.88 7.71 -7.85
N GLY A 108 -11.04 6.80 -8.29
CA GLY A 108 -10.17 7.03 -9.42
C GLY A 108 -9.56 5.76 -9.95
N PHE A 109 -8.81 5.90 -11.03
CA PHE A 109 -7.98 4.83 -11.54
C PHE A 109 -6.58 5.34 -11.89
N VAL A 110 -5.64 4.41 -11.82
CA VAL A 110 -4.24 4.63 -12.15
C VAL A 110 -3.76 3.51 -13.07
N ILE A 111 -3.03 3.86 -14.11
CA ILE A 111 -2.33 2.91 -14.99
C ILE A 111 -0.85 3.01 -14.67
N ILE A 112 -0.23 1.86 -14.34
CA ILE A 112 1.15 1.75 -13.89
C ILE A 112 1.88 0.75 -14.80
N GLU A 113 3.04 1.14 -15.28
CA GLU A 113 3.94 0.26 -16.03
C GLU A 113 4.63 -0.72 -15.09
N GLN A 114 4.58 -2.02 -15.40
CA GLN A 114 5.13 -3.07 -14.54
C GLN A 114 6.63 -2.92 -14.36
N ASP A 115 7.35 -2.71 -15.43
CA ASP A 115 8.82 -2.75 -15.45
C ASP A 115 9.45 -1.56 -14.72
N SER A 116 8.99 -0.37 -15.03
CA SER A 116 9.55 0.87 -14.49
C SER A 116 8.84 1.42 -13.25
N GLY A 117 7.62 0.94 -12.97
CA GLY A 117 6.75 1.54 -11.95
C GLY A 117 6.19 2.90 -12.33
N ARG A 118 6.40 3.34 -13.59
CA ARG A 118 5.96 4.64 -14.08
C ARG A 118 4.44 4.73 -14.12
N ILE A 119 3.90 5.82 -13.60
CA ILE A 119 2.48 6.13 -13.73
C ILE A 119 2.23 6.72 -15.12
N ILE A 120 1.50 5.95 -15.95
CA ILE A 120 1.15 6.34 -17.31
C ILE A 120 -0.03 7.31 -17.31
N LYS A 121 -1.02 7.02 -16.44
CA LYS A 121 -2.23 7.83 -16.35
C LYS A 121 -2.85 7.70 -14.97
N ALA A 122 -3.37 8.81 -14.45
CA ALA A 122 -4.15 8.83 -13.23
C ALA A 122 -5.32 9.78 -13.40
N LEU A 123 -6.54 9.32 -13.12
CA LEU A 123 -7.78 10.10 -13.29
C LEU A 123 -8.71 9.87 -12.11
N LEU A 124 -9.42 10.94 -11.73
CA LEU A 124 -10.55 10.86 -10.81
C LEU A 124 -11.84 10.59 -11.58
N CYS A 125 -12.63 9.64 -11.08
CA CYS A 125 -14.00 9.43 -11.51
C CYS A 125 -14.90 10.44 -10.80
N LYS A 126 -15.60 11.28 -11.55
CA LYS A 126 -16.58 12.23 -11.04
C LYS A 126 -17.98 11.66 -11.05
#